data_86c042c29b1867e65089dadfde3d6cb5
#
_entry.id   86c042c29b1867e65089dadfde3d6cb5
#
_cell.length_a   1.000
_cell.length_b   1.000
_cell.length_c   1.000
_cell.angle_alpha   90.00
_cell.angle_beta   90.00
_cell.angle_gamma   90.00
#
_symmetry.space_group_name_H-M   'P 1'
#
loop_
_entity.id
_entity.type
_entity.pdbx_description
1 polymer ?
#
loop_
_entity_poly.entity_id
_entity_poly.type
_entity_poly.pdbx_seq_one_letter_code
_entity_poly.pdbx_strand_id
1 'polypeptide(L)'
;MKESNFITFLINKQIGARLGAFGLAIFLWLFVVSNNNYSTIINIPIEVRNLNERKKAYKKEIPQFAKVRFKGKGRSIIKTLLLKDLVKDFKLVIDLDRISEEYNFFLNEYYSKYPQKVSIPSSFELQYVEVVFPDSIHISLDEYMVKSVPIKSKVVVNPGPGYLKVGAPDIDSSMVRIAGAKNAIQLIESIYTENDTFDNIDVPINAIVSLKRKNNALIEYSFLKVNYTQDVQAISERIISGVPVIIKNNLKGLVVRKNPSSVSLTVVGGINYIAKIQSSDIIVSIDFTSQWSPKKQFYEPNIIVPEEIVKWKDLTPRNIELAVAKESD
;
A
#
# COMPACT_ATOMS: atom_id res chain seq x y z
N MET A 1 -42.25 -55.57 39.14
CA MET A 1 -41.33 -56.32 40.02
C MET A 1 -40.26 -57.06 39.21
N LYS A 2 -39.43 -56.36 38.39
CA LYS A 2 -38.31 -56.95 37.65
C LYS A 2 -36.98 -56.17 37.73
N GLU A 3 -36.94 -55.01 38.33
CA GLU A 3 -35.75 -54.19 38.44
C GLU A 3 -34.86 -54.48 39.69
N SER A 4 -35.39 -55.16 40.68
CA SER A 4 -34.64 -55.47 41.92
C SER A 4 -33.58 -56.55 41.74
N ASN A 5 -33.75 -57.40 40.74
CA ASN A 5 -32.83 -58.59 40.55
C ASN A 5 -31.52 -58.25 39.83
N PHE A 6 -31.43 -57.14 39.09
CA PHE A 6 -30.18 -56.77 38.38
C PHE A 6 -29.18 -56.11 39.35
N ILE A 7 -29.67 -55.31 40.26
CA ILE A 7 -28.84 -54.66 41.31
C ILE A 7 -28.33 -55.68 42.33
N THR A 8 -29.14 -56.67 42.72
CA THR A 8 -28.73 -57.75 43.62
C THR A 8 -27.74 -58.72 42.98
N PHE A 9 -27.75 -58.91 41.66
CA PHE A 9 -26.74 -59.64 40.92
C PHE A 9 -25.38 -58.94 40.90
N LEU A 10 -25.35 -57.61 40.79
CA LEU A 10 -24.12 -56.79 40.83
C LEU A 10 -23.49 -56.75 42.25
N ILE A 11 -24.26 -56.93 43.30
CA ILE A 11 -23.79 -56.95 44.69
C ILE A 11 -23.32 -58.32 45.16
N ASN A 12 -23.38 -59.36 44.31
CA ASN A 12 -22.86 -60.67 44.67
C ASN A 12 -21.36 -60.54 45.00
N LYS A 13 -21.00 -60.80 46.28
CA LYS A 13 -19.67 -60.57 46.89
C LYS A 13 -18.49 -61.11 46.07
N GLN A 14 -18.70 -62.12 45.26
CA GLN A 14 -17.69 -62.66 44.35
C GLN A 14 -17.49 -61.86 43.07
N ILE A 15 -18.54 -61.23 42.53
CA ILE A 15 -18.45 -60.37 41.35
C ILE A 15 -17.86 -59.00 41.72
N GLY A 16 -18.22 -58.44 42.87
CA GLY A 16 -17.62 -57.23 43.43
C GLY A 16 -16.11 -57.40 43.69
N ALA A 17 -15.68 -58.50 44.24
CA ALA A 17 -14.26 -58.79 44.45
C ALA A 17 -13.49 -58.91 43.10
N ARG A 18 -14.05 -59.57 42.09
CA ARG A 18 -13.45 -59.70 40.74
C ARG A 18 -13.38 -58.35 40.02
N LEU A 19 -14.42 -57.52 40.07
CA LEU A 19 -14.42 -56.14 39.50
C LEU A 19 -13.42 -55.28 40.27
N GLY A 20 -13.32 -55.40 41.58
CA GLY A 20 -12.33 -54.68 42.37
C GLY A 20 -10.89 -55.07 42.02
N ALA A 21 -10.63 -56.39 41.89
CA ALA A 21 -9.32 -56.91 41.48
C ALA A 21 -8.96 -56.45 40.03
N PHE A 22 -9.94 -56.48 39.11
CA PHE A 22 -9.75 -55.98 37.74
C PHE A 22 -9.47 -54.47 37.72
N GLY A 23 -10.24 -53.69 38.48
CA GLY A 23 -9.99 -52.26 38.64
C GLY A 23 -8.62 -51.93 39.22
N LEU A 24 -8.21 -52.71 40.25
CA LEU A 24 -6.87 -52.55 40.81
C LEU A 24 -5.77 -52.94 39.83
N ALA A 25 -5.96 -53.98 39.04
CA ALA A 25 -5.00 -54.38 38.00
C ALA A 25 -4.85 -53.33 36.93
N ILE A 26 -5.95 -52.73 36.45
CA ILE A 26 -5.91 -51.59 35.50
C ILE A 26 -5.21 -50.40 36.15
N PHE A 27 -5.54 -50.06 37.40
CA PHE A 27 -4.90 -48.95 38.10
C PHE A 27 -3.39 -49.16 38.25
N LEU A 28 -2.94 -50.34 38.68
CA LEU A 28 -1.53 -50.68 38.78
C LEU A 28 -0.85 -50.63 37.40
N TRP A 29 -1.50 -51.17 36.37
CA TRP A 29 -0.97 -51.12 35.02
C TRP A 29 -0.82 -49.67 34.52
N LEU A 30 -1.84 -48.82 34.67
CA LEU A 30 -1.81 -47.40 34.38
C LEU A 30 -0.70 -46.68 35.16
N PHE A 31 -0.55 -46.99 36.45
CA PHE A 31 0.48 -46.43 37.31
C PHE A 31 1.88 -46.77 36.80
N VAL A 32 2.13 -48.02 36.44
CA VAL A 32 3.42 -48.46 35.89
C VAL A 32 3.68 -47.83 34.54
N VAL A 33 2.70 -47.87 33.63
CA VAL A 33 2.83 -47.29 32.30
C VAL A 33 3.03 -45.76 32.37
N SER A 34 2.29 -45.07 33.22
CA SER A 34 2.41 -43.61 33.37
C SER A 34 3.76 -43.17 33.96
N ASN A 35 4.48 -44.07 34.61
CA ASN A 35 5.77 -43.80 35.22
C ASN A 35 6.97 -44.05 34.27
N ASN A 36 6.73 -44.72 33.14
CA ASN A 36 7.74 -44.93 32.11
C ASN A 36 8.03 -43.62 31.34
N ASN A 37 9.24 -43.50 30.79
CA ASN A 37 9.66 -42.36 30.00
C ASN A 37 9.21 -42.52 28.54
N TYR A 38 8.59 -41.49 28.04
CA TYR A 38 8.15 -41.40 26.65
C TYR A 38 8.72 -40.13 25.99
N SER A 39 8.74 -40.13 24.67
CA SER A 39 9.09 -38.96 23.88
C SER A 39 7.87 -38.55 23.06
N THR A 40 7.53 -37.26 23.07
CA THR A 40 6.39 -36.71 22.32
C THR A 40 6.71 -35.35 21.72
N ILE A 41 5.98 -34.97 20.67
CA ILE A 41 6.11 -33.68 20.00
C ILE A 41 4.96 -32.81 20.48
N ILE A 42 5.30 -31.62 20.98
CA ILE A 42 4.35 -30.63 21.48
C ILE A 42 4.54 -29.33 20.72
N ASN A 43 3.45 -28.69 20.29
CA ASN A 43 3.48 -27.34 19.74
C ASN A 43 3.58 -26.36 20.90
N ILE A 44 4.64 -25.51 20.87
CA ILE A 44 4.84 -24.45 21.85
C ILE A 44 5.06 -23.11 21.16
N PRO A 45 4.62 -22.00 21.76
CA PRO A 45 4.76 -20.68 21.18
C PRO A 45 6.22 -20.22 21.17
N ILE A 46 6.55 -19.41 20.16
CA ILE A 46 7.83 -18.71 20.06
C ILE A 46 7.61 -17.26 20.50
N GLU A 47 8.38 -16.82 21.49
CA GLU A 47 8.40 -15.43 21.96
C GLU A 47 9.73 -14.79 21.57
N VAL A 48 9.63 -13.62 20.95
CA VAL A 48 10.79 -12.80 20.59
C VAL A 48 10.99 -11.73 21.64
N ARG A 49 12.23 -11.57 22.15
CA ARG A 49 12.60 -10.56 23.13
C ARG A 49 13.69 -9.63 22.64
N ASN A 50 13.82 -8.49 23.30
CA ASN A 50 14.85 -7.48 23.05
C ASN A 50 14.81 -6.89 21.64
N LEU A 51 13.59 -6.70 21.11
CA LEU A 51 13.40 -5.97 19.88
C LEU A 51 13.61 -4.48 20.17
N ASN A 52 14.64 -3.88 19.58
CA ASN A 52 14.85 -2.43 19.68
C ASN A 52 13.66 -1.72 19.01
N GLU A 53 13.10 -0.66 19.64
CA GLU A 53 11.96 0.11 19.12
C GLU A 53 12.16 0.63 17.69
N ARG A 54 13.42 0.86 17.29
CA ARG A 54 13.81 1.30 15.94
C ARG A 54 13.97 0.17 14.93
N LYS A 55 14.00 -1.10 15.36
CA LYS A 55 14.16 -2.27 14.51
C LYS A 55 12.98 -3.20 14.76
N LYS A 56 12.11 -3.36 13.79
CA LYS A 56 10.99 -4.32 13.86
C LYS A 56 11.36 -5.55 13.05
N ALA A 57 11.49 -6.70 13.74
CA ALA A 57 11.50 -7.98 13.04
C ALA A 57 10.16 -8.15 12.30
N TYR A 58 10.24 -8.62 11.08
CA TYR A 58 9.04 -8.86 10.29
C TYR A 58 8.22 -9.97 10.93
N LYS A 59 7.07 -9.65 11.50
CA LYS A 59 6.14 -10.58 12.16
C LYS A 59 5.76 -11.79 11.31
N LYS A 60 5.90 -11.73 9.98
CA LYS A 60 5.58 -12.84 9.07
C LYS A 60 6.69 -13.88 8.92
N GLU A 61 7.93 -13.54 9.25
CA GLU A 61 9.08 -14.46 9.13
C GLU A 61 9.24 -15.35 10.37
N ILE A 62 8.64 -14.95 11.49
CA ILE A 62 8.70 -15.72 12.73
C ILE A 62 7.42 -16.52 12.90
N PRO A 63 7.48 -17.85 12.84
CA PRO A 63 6.32 -18.68 13.09
C PRO A 63 5.85 -18.50 14.53
N GLN A 64 4.54 -18.49 14.74
CA GLN A 64 3.96 -18.34 16.08
C GLN A 64 4.25 -19.53 16.99
N PHE A 65 4.43 -20.73 16.42
CA PHE A 65 4.62 -21.99 17.14
C PHE A 65 5.74 -22.79 16.51
N ALA A 66 6.44 -23.56 17.36
CA ALA A 66 7.37 -24.59 16.95
C ALA A 66 6.91 -25.96 17.43
N LYS A 67 7.20 -26.99 16.65
CA LYS A 67 7.05 -28.40 17.05
C LYS A 67 8.33 -28.85 17.75
N VAL A 68 8.23 -29.13 19.03
CA VAL A 68 9.38 -29.46 19.87
C VAL A 68 9.20 -30.85 20.45
N ARG A 69 10.26 -31.66 20.43
CA ARG A 69 10.30 -32.96 21.04
C ARG A 69 10.72 -32.85 22.49
N PHE A 70 9.89 -33.41 23.36
CA PHE A 70 10.15 -33.53 24.80
C PHE A 70 10.20 -34.97 25.21
N LYS A 71 10.97 -35.23 26.26
CA LYS A 71 11.06 -36.53 26.97
C LYS A 71 10.60 -36.34 28.41
N GLY A 72 9.80 -37.26 28.89
CA GLY A 72 9.32 -37.21 30.26
C GLY A 72 8.47 -38.42 30.63
N LYS A 73 8.05 -38.52 31.89
CA LYS A 73 7.14 -39.55 32.35
C LYS A 73 5.77 -39.39 31.68
N GLY A 74 5.07 -40.49 31.43
CA GLY A 74 3.75 -40.46 30.79
C GLY A 74 2.77 -39.52 31.50
N ARG A 75 2.75 -39.54 32.85
CA ARG A 75 1.92 -38.62 33.67
C ARG A 75 2.25 -37.11 33.41
N SER A 76 3.54 -36.82 33.28
CA SER A 76 4.02 -35.44 33.05
C SER A 76 3.64 -34.96 31.65
N ILE A 77 3.73 -35.84 30.64
CA ILE A 77 3.30 -35.55 29.27
C ILE A 77 1.79 -35.28 29.21
N ILE A 78 0.96 -36.14 29.83
CA ILE A 78 -0.49 -35.95 29.86
C ILE A 78 -0.84 -34.66 30.58
N LYS A 79 -0.23 -34.39 31.73
CA LYS A 79 -0.42 -33.10 32.44
C LYS A 79 -0.08 -31.90 31.56
N THR A 80 1.05 -31.96 30.86
CA THR A 80 1.47 -30.87 29.95
C THR A 80 0.49 -30.66 28.81
N LEU A 81 0.04 -31.72 28.15
CA LEU A 81 -0.92 -31.61 27.03
C LEU A 81 -2.25 -30.99 27.48
N LEU A 82 -2.69 -31.22 28.71
CA LEU A 82 -3.92 -30.66 29.27
C LEU A 82 -3.77 -29.19 29.70
N LEU A 83 -2.59 -28.80 30.18
CA LEU A 83 -2.38 -27.53 30.87
C LEU A 83 -1.51 -26.53 30.05
N LYS A 84 -0.87 -26.95 28.95
CA LYS A 84 0.08 -26.11 28.18
C LYS A 84 -0.48 -24.77 27.75
N ASP A 85 -1.78 -24.74 27.40
CA ASP A 85 -2.43 -23.51 26.88
C ASP A 85 -2.80 -22.53 28.03
N LEU A 86 -2.79 -22.98 29.26
CA LEU A 86 -3.04 -22.16 30.46
C LEU A 86 -1.76 -21.58 31.06
N VAL A 87 -0.59 -22.14 30.70
CA VAL A 87 0.70 -21.77 31.30
C VAL A 87 1.52 -20.91 30.35
N LYS A 88 1.61 -19.63 30.66
CA LYS A 88 2.30 -18.61 29.79
C LYS A 88 3.82 -18.81 29.70
N ASP A 89 4.41 -19.50 30.65
CA ASP A 89 5.87 -19.73 30.73
C ASP A 89 6.34 -20.96 29.97
N PHE A 90 5.46 -21.65 29.25
CA PHE A 90 5.83 -22.78 28.40
C PHE A 90 6.05 -22.29 26.96
N LYS A 91 7.29 -21.88 26.63
CA LYS A 91 7.61 -21.20 25.37
C LYS A 91 9.07 -21.34 24.97
N LEU A 92 9.36 -21.11 23.70
CA LEU A 92 10.70 -20.87 23.19
C LEU A 92 10.96 -19.37 23.14
N VAL A 93 12.12 -18.94 23.61
CA VAL A 93 12.50 -17.51 23.56
C VAL A 93 13.65 -17.32 22.58
N ILE A 94 13.48 -16.41 21.63
CA ILE A 94 14.53 -15.94 20.71
C ILE A 94 14.91 -14.53 21.11
N ASP A 95 16.20 -14.34 21.36
CA ASP A 95 16.74 -13.06 21.79
C ASP A 95 17.44 -12.35 20.61
N LEU A 96 16.98 -11.13 20.28
CA LEU A 96 17.44 -10.35 19.14
C LEU A 96 18.44 -9.24 19.52
N ASP A 97 18.90 -9.19 20.75
CA ASP A 97 19.71 -8.07 21.27
C ASP A 97 21.02 -7.82 20.48
N ARG A 98 21.56 -8.85 19.82
CA ARG A 98 22.85 -8.77 19.11
C ARG A 98 22.76 -8.92 17.60
N ILE A 99 21.56 -8.85 17.02
CA ILE A 99 21.36 -9.03 15.59
C ILE A 99 21.33 -7.68 14.91
N SER A 100 22.20 -7.48 13.93
CA SER A 100 22.35 -6.19 13.26
C SER A 100 21.41 -6.00 12.06
N GLU A 101 21.29 -6.99 11.17
CA GLU A 101 20.51 -6.82 9.92
C GLU A 101 19.75 -8.09 9.52
N GLU A 102 20.46 -9.18 9.19
CA GLU A 102 19.88 -10.47 8.80
C GLU A 102 20.54 -11.61 9.59
N TYR A 103 19.76 -12.56 10.06
CA TYR A 103 20.28 -13.70 10.76
C TYR A 103 19.41 -14.95 10.58
N ASN A 104 20.06 -16.07 10.29
CA ASN A 104 19.44 -17.38 10.26
C ASN A 104 19.63 -18.10 11.60
N PHE A 105 18.56 -18.25 12.35
CA PHE A 105 18.55 -19.05 13.57
C PHE A 105 18.35 -20.50 13.22
N PHE A 106 19.39 -21.31 13.31
CA PHE A 106 19.27 -22.76 13.36
C PHE A 106 18.83 -23.12 14.78
N LEU A 107 17.58 -23.46 14.95
CA LEU A 107 16.94 -23.51 16.28
C LEU A 107 17.59 -24.54 17.21
N ASN A 108 17.97 -25.71 16.70
CA ASN A 108 18.63 -26.74 17.49
C ASN A 108 20.01 -26.30 18.01
N GLU A 109 20.82 -25.64 17.18
CA GLU A 109 22.10 -25.06 17.58
C GLU A 109 21.92 -23.94 18.59
N TYR A 110 20.95 -23.04 18.33
CA TYR A 110 20.66 -21.93 19.22
C TYR A 110 20.25 -22.40 20.62
N TYR A 111 19.31 -23.34 20.73
CA TYR A 111 18.85 -23.82 22.04
C TYR A 111 19.84 -24.79 22.72
N SER A 112 20.73 -25.46 21.98
CA SER A 112 21.85 -26.18 22.55
C SER A 112 22.87 -25.25 23.21
N LYS A 113 23.12 -24.08 22.58
CA LYS A 113 24.01 -23.05 23.12
C LYS A 113 23.38 -22.22 24.26
N TYR A 114 22.05 -22.04 24.21
CA TYR A 114 21.29 -21.23 25.16
C TYR A 114 20.09 -22.01 25.74
N PRO A 115 20.32 -23.09 26.52
CA PRO A 115 19.22 -23.95 27.03
C PRO A 115 18.24 -23.17 27.92
N GLN A 116 18.68 -22.11 28.60
CA GLN A 116 17.83 -21.23 29.42
C GLN A 116 16.76 -20.45 28.60
N LYS A 117 16.88 -20.44 27.27
CA LYS A 117 15.87 -19.82 26.37
C LYS A 117 14.72 -20.77 26.03
N VAL A 118 14.83 -22.05 26.40
CA VAL A 118 13.72 -23.00 26.40
C VAL A 118 13.05 -22.93 27.79
N SER A 119 11.93 -22.18 27.83
CA SER A 119 11.20 -22.01 29.08
C SER A 119 10.26 -23.21 29.31
N ILE A 120 10.57 -24.05 30.31
CA ILE A 120 9.75 -25.19 30.70
C ILE A 120 9.40 -25.03 32.19
N PRO A 121 8.13 -24.89 32.55
CA PRO A 121 7.72 -24.85 33.94
C PRO A 121 8.17 -26.12 34.68
N SER A 122 8.78 -25.96 35.85
CA SER A 122 9.26 -27.06 36.65
C SER A 122 8.16 -28.08 36.98
N SER A 123 6.92 -27.62 37.05
CA SER A 123 5.74 -28.44 37.29
C SER A 123 5.44 -29.48 36.21
N PHE A 124 6.01 -29.33 35.00
CA PHE A 124 5.79 -30.25 33.89
C PHE A 124 6.77 -31.40 33.86
N GLU A 125 7.89 -31.29 34.55
CA GLU A 125 8.91 -32.38 34.65
C GLU A 125 9.31 -32.96 33.27
N LEU A 126 9.44 -32.08 32.27
CA LEU A 126 9.83 -32.42 30.89
C LEU A 126 11.28 -32.04 30.62
N GLN A 127 11.93 -32.82 29.77
CA GLN A 127 13.26 -32.51 29.22
C GLN A 127 13.12 -32.13 27.75
N TYR A 128 13.71 -31.02 27.35
CA TYR A 128 13.87 -30.63 25.96
C TYR A 128 14.80 -31.59 25.23
N VAL A 129 14.45 -31.99 24.02
CA VAL A 129 15.29 -32.83 23.16
C VAL A 129 15.75 -32.07 21.94
N GLU A 130 14.81 -31.63 21.11
CA GLU A 130 15.10 -30.91 19.87
C GLU A 130 13.86 -30.15 19.38
N VAL A 131 14.08 -29.17 18.49
CA VAL A 131 13.04 -28.56 17.65
C VAL A 131 12.90 -29.42 16.40
N VAL A 132 11.68 -29.92 16.14
CA VAL A 132 11.37 -30.77 14.99
C VAL A 132 10.99 -29.92 13.79
N PHE A 133 10.32 -28.77 14.02
CA PHE A 133 9.89 -27.84 12.97
C PHE A 133 9.56 -26.47 13.57
N PRO A 134 10.00 -25.37 12.90
CA PRO A 134 10.95 -25.35 11.78
C PRO A 134 12.39 -25.61 12.25
N ASP A 135 13.26 -26.04 11.33
CA ASP A 135 14.70 -26.25 11.63
C ASP A 135 15.41 -24.92 11.82
N SER A 136 15.03 -23.93 11.00
CA SER A 136 15.61 -22.61 11.03
C SER A 136 14.53 -21.54 10.90
N ILE A 137 14.84 -20.35 11.41
CA ILE A 137 14.04 -19.13 11.25
C ILE A 137 14.96 -18.07 10.68
N HIS A 138 14.59 -17.52 9.52
CA HIS A 138 15.23 -16.36 8.95
C HIS A 138 14.61 -15.10 9.55
N ILE A 139 15.43 -14.25 10.16
CA ILE A 139 15.00 -12.97 10.72
C ILE A 139 15.80 -11.87 10.04
N SER A 140 15.10 -10.98 9.35
CA SER A 140 15.64 -9.75 8.80
C SER A 140 15.22 -8.60 9.70
N LEU A 141 16.20 -7.91 10.27
CA LEU A 141 15.98 -6.70 11.06
C LEU A 141 16.43 -5.49 10.24
N ASP A 142 15.47 -4.73 9.73
CA ASP A 142 15.76 -3.46 9.10
C ASP A 142 15.24 -2.29 9.95
N GLU A 143 15.84 -1.12 9.79
CA GLU A 143 15.32 0.09 10.40
C GLU A 143 13.91 0.37 9.88
N TYR A 144 13.00 0.62 10.79
CA TYR A 144 11.64 1.03 10.43
C TYR A 144 11.63 2.47 9.94
N MET A 145 11.23 2.67 8.72
CA MET A 145 11.16 3.98 8.07
C MET A 145 9.72 4.35 7.73
N VAL A 146 9.40 5.61 7.92
CA VAL A 146 8.13 6.21 7.44
C VAL A 146 8.48 7.27 6.41
N LYS A 147 7.84 7.20 5.24
CA LYS A 147 8.07 8.13 4.13
C LYS A 147 6.73 8.54 3.53
N SER A 148 6.56 9.83 3.22
CA SER A 148 5.44 10.31 2.41
C SER A 148 5.87 10.37 0.96
N VAL A 149 5.09 9.78 0.07
CA VAL A 149 5.37 9.71 -1.37
C VAL A 149 4.18 10.18 -2.19
N PRO A 150 4.40 10.83 -3.34
CA PRO A 150 3.33 11.29 -4.20
C PRO A 150 2.56 10.13 -4.83
N ILE A 151 1.26 10.34 -4.99
CA ILE A 151 0.37 9.44 -5.73
C ILE A 151 0.34 9.91 -7.20
N LYS A 152 0.54 8.97 -8.13
CA LYS A 152 0.43 9.19 -9.57
C LYS A 152 -0.72 8.35 -10.12
N SER A 153 -1.65 9.01 -10.80
CA SER A 153 -2.76 8.31 -11.45
C SER A 153 -2.31 7.50 -12.66
N LYS A 154 -2.85 6.29 -12.79
CA LYS A 154 -2.83 5.46 -13.99
C LYS A 154 -4.23 5.20 -14.53
N VAL A 155 -5.19 5.99 -14.07
CA VAL A 155 -6.56 5.95 -14.56
C VAL A 155 -6.60 6.51 -15.98
N VAL A 156 -7.23 5.75 -16.87
CA VAL A 156 -7.46 6.16 -18.26
C VAL A 156 -8.93 6.55 -18.41
N VAL A 157 -9.18 7.73 -18.93
CA VAL A 157 -10.53 8.21 -19.22
C VAL A 157 -10.65 8.44 -20.72
N ASN A 158 -11.57 7.76 -21.35
CA ASN A 158 -11.92 7.88 -22.77
C ASN A 158 -13.32 8.51 -22.89
N PRO A 159 -13.42 9.81 -23.20
CA PRO A 159 -14.70 10.45 -23.40
C PRO A 159 -15.48 9.85 -24.57
N GLY A 160 -16.80 9.89 -24.47
CA GLY A 160 -17.70 9.51 -25.58
C GLY A 160 -17.63 10.50 -26.77
N PRO A 161 -18.22 10.11 -27.91
CA PRO A 161 -18.29 11.00 -29.08
C PRO A 161 -18.92 12.34 -28.72
N GLY A 162 -18.26 13.44 -29.09
CA GLY A 162 -18.73 14.80 -28.77
C GLY A 162 -18.38 15.32 -27.37
N TYR A 163 -17.58 14.58 -26.62
CA TYR A 163 -17.13 14.97 -25.27
C TYR A 163 -15.60 15.03 -25.19
N LEU A 164 -15.07 15.73 -24.19
CA LEU A 164 -13.65 15.83 -23.93
C LEU A 164 -13.35 15.96 -22.45
N LYS A 165 -12.13 15.63 -22.08
CA LYS A 165 -11.59 15.89 -20.73
C LYS A 165 -11.20 17.36 -20.61
N VAL A 166 -11.54 17.97 -19.49
CA VAL A 166 -11.16 19.35 -19.17
C VAL A 166 -10.26 19.35 -17.94
N GLY A 167 -9.08 19.95 -18.06
CA GLY A 167 -8.09 20.03 -17.01
C GLY A 167 -7.42 18.71 -16.65
N ALA A 168 -6.50 18.76 -15.71
CA ALA A 168 -5.88 17.58 -15.12
C ALA A 168 -6.83 16.88 -14.16
N PRO A 169 -6.71 15.55 -13.98
CA PRO A 169 -7.47 14.85 -12.95
C PRO A 169 -7.06 15.34 -11.56
N ASP A 170 -8.02 15.40 -10.66
CA ASP A 170 -7.79 15.70 -9.25
C ASP A 170 -7.92 14.43 -8.40
N ILE A 171 -7.03 14.32 -7.40
CA ILE A 171 -7.02 13.24 -6.41
C ILE A 171 -7.07 13.89 -5.05
N ASP A 172 -8.04 13.51 -4.22
CA ASP A 172 -8.30 14.09 -2.88
C ASP A 172 -7.07 14.08 -1.96
N SER A 173 -6.15 13.16 -2.18
CA SER A 173 -4.89 13.04 -1.46
C SER A 173 -3.73 12.89 -2.44
N SER A 174 -2.92 13.94 -2.60
CA SER A 174 -1.74 13.91 -3.49
C SER A 174 -0.58 13.09 -2.94
N MET A 175 -0.57 12.77 -1.64
CA MET A 175 0.51 12.06 -0.93
C MET A 175 -0.06 10.92 -0.10
N VAL A 176 0.64 9.78 -0.09
CA VAL A 176 0.37 8.65 0.81
C VAL A 176 1.57 8.41 1.70
N ARG A 177 1.33 8.14 2.99
CA ARG A 177 2.37 7.73 3.92
C ARG A 177 2.53 6.22 3.85
N ILE A 178 3.75 5.80 3.57
CA ILE A 178 4.17 4.40 3.57
C ILE A 178 5.14 4.16 4.72
N ALA A 179 5.06 2.99 5.32
CA ALA A 179 5.91 2.61 6.44
C ALA A 179 6.37 1.16 6.28
N GLY A 180 7.57 0.86 6.75
CA GLY A 180 8.15 -0.48 6.68
C GLY A 180 9.66 -0.46 6.74
N ALA A 181 10.30 -1.48 6.18
CA ALA A 181 11.74 -1.60 6.13
C ALA A 181 12.38 -0.45 5.34
N LYS A 182 13.43 0.13 5.88
CA LYS A 182 14.17 1.24 5.26
C LYS A 182 14.60 0.92 3.83
N ASN A 183 15.21 -0.25 3.62
CA ASN A 183 15.67 -0.68 2.30
C ASN A 183 14.54 -0.82 1.27
N ALA A 184 13.36 -1.28 1.72
CA ALA A 184 12.19 -1.39 0.86
C ALA A 184 11.54 -0.02 0.58
N ILE A 185 11.48 0.87 1.59
CA ILE A 185 10.81 2.17 1.52
C ILE A 185 11.66 3.22 0.81
N GLN A 186 12.98 3.21 1.02
CA GLN A 186 13.90 4.23 0.50
C GLN A 186 13.84 4.34 -1.02
N LEU A 187 13.69 3.23 -1.72
CA LEU A 187 13.65 3.14 -3.19
C LEU A 187 12.29 3.53 -3.80
N ILE A 188 11.28 3.77 -2.96
CA ILE A 188 9.94 4.13 -3.46
C ILE A 188 9.86 5.65 -3.61
N GLU A 189 9.76 6.12 -4.84
CA GLU A 189 9.61 7.55 -5.17
C GLU A 189 8.15 7.97 -5.33
N SER A 190 7.27 7.05 -5.76
CA SER A 190 5.85 7.32 -5.96
C SER A 190 5.03 6.04 -5.87
N ILE A 191 3.75 6.17 -5.54
CA ILE A 191 2.75 5.10 -5.59
C ILE A 191 1.78 5.41 -6.71
N TYR A 192 1.41 4.39 -7.48
CA TYR A 192 0.45 4.52 -8.58
C TYR A 192 -0.93 4.02 -8.14
N THR A 193 -1.97 4.54 -8.78
CA THR A 193 -3.30 3.90 -8.73
C THR A 193 -3.27 2.59 -9.52
N GLU A 194 -4.27 1.72 -9.31
CA GLU A 194 -4.53 0.61 -10.23
C GLU A 194 -4.87 1.16 -11.64
N ASN A 195 -4.79 0.28 -12.62
CA ASN A 195 -5.06 0.64 -14.02
C ASN A 195 -6.57 0.54 -14.28
N ASP A 196 -7.32 1.54 -13.85
CA ASP A 196 -8.76 1.61 -14.12
C ASP A 196 -8.98 2.35 -15.45
N THR A 197 -9.93 1.87 -16.25
CA THR A 197 -10.31 2.50 -17.52
C THR A 197 -11.80 2.82 -17.50
N PHE A 198 -12.13 4.07 -17.82
CA PHE A 198 -13.49 4.55 -17.95
C PHE A 198 -13.73 4.90 -19.42
N ASP A 199 -14.58 4.13 -20.09
CA ASP A 199 -14.86 4.29 -21.51
C ASP A 199 -16.23 4.91 -21.77
N ASN A 200 -16.32 5.66 -22.88
CA ASN A 200 -17.53 6.29 -23.38
C ASN A 200 -18.21 7.23 -22.36
N ILE A 201 -17.41 8.05 -21.71
CA ILE A 201 -17.84 8.94 -20.62
C ILE A 201 -18.38 10.25 -21.17
N ASP A 202 -19.59 10.62 -20.73
CA ASP A 202 -20.31 11.83 -21.13
C ASP A 202 -20.62 12.78 -19.95
N VAL A 203 -20.22 12.40 -18.74
CA VAL A 203 -20.41 13.18 -17.51
C VAL A 203 -19.10 13.24 -16.70
N PRO A 204 -18.93 14.22 -15.80
CA PRO A 204 -17.78 14.24 -14.89
C PRO A 204 -17.67 12.96 -14.07
N ILE A 205 -16.45 12.45 -13.93
CA ILE A 205 -16.16 11.26 -13.13
C ILE A 205 -15.86 11.65 -11.70
N ASN A 206 -16.46 10.91 -10.76
CA ASN A 206 -16.11 10.91 -9.35
C ASN A 206 -16.11 9.45 -8.90
N ALA A 207 -14.93 8.85 -8.76
CA ALA A 207 -14.77 7.43 -8.51
C ALA A 207 -13.71 7.17 -7.44
N ILE A 208 -13.95 6.13 -6.62
CA ILE A 208 -12.96 5.65 -5.67
C ILE A 208 -12.03 4.67 -6.40
N VAL A 209 -10.74 5.01 -6.48
CA VAL A 209 -9.72 4.17 -7.11
C VAL A 209 -8.76 3.62 -6.06
N SER A 210 -8.28 2.40 -6.27
CA SER A 210 -7.35 1.74 -5.37
C SER A 210 -5.90 2.09 -5.72
N LEU A 211 -5.06 2.18 -4.69
CA LEU A 211 -3.62 2.30 -4.87
C LEU A 211 -3.01 0.93 -5.15
N LYS A 212 -2.14 0.87 -6.14
CA LYS A 212 -1.40 -0.35 -6.49
C LYS A 212 -0.37 -0.67 -5.42
N ARG A 213 -0.55 -1.82 -4.76
CA ARG A 213 0.43 -2.30 -3.78
C ARG A 213 1.70 -2.75 -4.47
N LYS A 214 2.84 -2.37 -3.94
CA LYS A 214 4.12 -3.01 -4.28
C LYS A 214 4.10 -4.45 -3.76
N ASN A 215 4.66 -5.40 -4.51
CA ASN A 215 4.66 -6.84 -4.19
C ASN A 215 5.44 -7.19 -2.90
N ASN A 216 5.89 -6.21 -2.17
CA ASN A 216 6.55 -6.40 -0.89
C ASN A 216 5.49 -6.41 0.22
N ALA A 217 5.21 -7.57 0.80
CA ALA A 217 4.21 -7.78 1.87
C ALA A 217 4.50 -6.99 3.16
N LEU A 218 5.58 -6.22 3.19
CA LEU A 218 6.17 -5.58 4.36
C LEU A 218 5.96 -4.06 4.37
N ILE A 219 5.21 -3.53 3.38
CA ILE A 219 4.92 -2.10 3.29
C ILE A 219 3.51 -1.87 3.82
N GLU A 220 3.42 -1.05 4.86
CA GLU A 220 2.17 -0.55 5.42
C GLU A 220 1.81 0.76 4.72
N TYR A 221 0.54 0.94 4.37
CA TYR A 221 0.01 2.16 3.74
C TYR A 221 -0.98 2.82 4.68
N SER A 222 -0.94 4.15 4.81
CA SER A 222 -1.90 4.88 5.65
C SER A 222 -3.34 4.74 5.14
N PHE A 223 -3.51 4.63 3.83
CA PHE A 223 -4.77 4.30 3.15
C PHE A 223 -4.46 3.62 1.81
N LEU A 224 -5.45 2.97 1.23
CA LEU A 224 -5.32 2.21 -0.02
C LEU A 224 -6.31 2.66 -1.11
N LYS A 225 -7.14 3.63 -0.81
CA LYS A 225 -8.15 4.16 -1.72
C LYS A 225 -8.11 5.66 -1.70
N VAL A 226 -8.32 6.27 -2.85
CA VAL A 226 -8.39 7.72 -3.04
C VAL A 226 -9.60 8.05 -3.90
N ASN A 227 -10.14 9.24 -3.74
CA ASN A 227 -11.18 9.74 -4.61
C ASN A 227 -10.53 10.41 -5.84
N TYR A 228 -10.90 9.93 -7.02
CA TYR A 228 -10.42 10.43 -8.30
C TYR A 228 -11.55 11.21 -8.98
N THR A 229 -11.27 12.43 -9.38
CA THR A 229 -12.21 13.26 -10.13
C THR A 229 -11.59 13.69 -11.45
N GLN A 230 -12.38 13.63 -12.52
CA GLN A 230 -12.01 14.14 -13.83
C GLN A 230 -13.22 14.81 -14.45
N ASP A 231 -13.05 16.08 -14.82
CA ASP A 231 -14.09 16.81 -15.52
C ASP A 231 -14.17 16.34 -16.99
N VAL A 232 -15.38 16.02 -17.41
CA VAL A 232 -15.71 15.65 -18.79
C VAL A 232 -16.89 16.49 -19.23
N GLN A 233 -16.73 17.18 -20.36
CA GLN A 233 -17.72 18.14 -20.88
C GLN A 233 -18.00 17.90 -22.34
N ALA A 234 -19.21 18.28 -22.79
CA ALA A 234 -19.54 18.32 -24.19
C ALA A 234 -18.63 19.34 -24.93
N ILE A 235 -18.19 18.98 -26.13
CA ILE A 235 -17.41 19.89 -26.99
C ILE A 235 -18.33 20.98 -27.48
N SER A 236 -17.87 22.21 -27.36
CA SER A 236 -18.56 23.38 -27.88
C SER A 236 -17.57 24.37 -28.52
N GLU A 237 -18.10 25.31 -29.27
CA GLU A 237 -17.35 26.35 -29.94
C GLU A 237 -17.83 27.71 -29.49
N ARG A 238 -16.91 28.68 -29.36
CA ARG A 238 -17.24 30.05 -29.02
C ARG A 238 -16.32 31.03 -29.77
N ILE A 239 -16.87 32.08 -30.31
CA ILE A 239 -16.12 33.19 -30.89
C ILE A 239 -15.71 34.16 -29.77
N ILE A 240 -14.42 34.38 -29.63
CA ILE A 240 -13.84 35.37 -28.71
C ILE A 240 -13.42 36.57 -29.55
N SER A 241 -14.10 37.68 -29.35
CA SER A 241 -13.85 38.92 -30.05
C SER A 241 -13.03 39.91 -29.22
N GLY A 242 -12.31 40.81 -29.88
CA GLY A 242 -11.58 41.89 -29.22
C GLY A 242 -10.31 41.43 -28.49
N VAL A 243 -9.71 40.31 -28.90
CA VAL A 243 -8.44 39.83 -28.32
C VAL A 243 -7.33 40.79 -28.75
N PRO A 244 -6.63 41.47 -27.80
CA PRO A 244 -5.65 42.48 -28.14
C PRO A 244 -4.39 41.86 -28.77
N VAL A 245 -3.89 42.43 -29.83
CA VAL A 245 -2.60 42.05 -30.42
C VAL A 245 -1.46 42.72 -29.65
N ILE A 246 -0.51 41.96 -29.16
CA ILE A 246 0.63 42.44 -28.38
C ILE A 246 1.89 42.43 -29.26
N ILE A 247 2.66 43.51 -29.25
CA ILE A 247 3.98 43.51 -29.86
C ILE A 247 5.01 43.13 -28.79
N LYS A 248 5.72 42.07 -29.03
CA LYS A 248 6.83 41.61 -28.16
C LYS A 248 8.18 42.05 -28.74
N ASN A 249 9.17 42.23 -27.89
CA ASN A 249 10.55 42.53 -28.25
C ASN A 249 10.67 43.79 -29.16
N ASN A 250 9.92 44.83 -28.83
CA ASN A 250 10.03 46.12 -29.55
C ASN A 250 11.41 46.78 -29.32
N LEU A 251 12.00 47.34 -30.35
CA LEU A 251 13.27 48.05 -30.24
C LEU A 251 13.06 49.41 -29.58
N LYS A 252 13.99 49.81 -28.72
CA LYS A 252 13.98 51.13 -28.06
C LYS A 252 14.03 52.26 -29.12
N GLY A 253 13.21 53.29 -28.91
CA GLY A 253 13.13 54.43 -29.83
C GLY A 253 12.25 54.19 -31.06
N LEU A 254 11.52 53.08 -31.11
CA LEU A 254 10.52 52.84 -32.15
C LEU A 254 9.12 52.75 -31.56
N VAL A 255 8.17 53.46 -32.18
CA VAL A 255 6.75 53.32 -31.91
C VAL A 255 6.13 52.44 -33.00
N VAL A 256 5.58 51.28 -32.56
CA VAL A 256 4.93 50.34 -33.47
C VAL A 256 3.43 50.42 -33.30
N ARG A 257 2.73 50.84 -34.35
CA ARG A 257 1.27 50.84 -34.42
C ARG A 257 0.80 49.61 -35.20
N LYS A 258 -0.20 48.93 -34.68
CA LYS A 258 -0.81 47.72 -35.22
C LYS A 258 -2.21 48.01 -35.73
N ASN A 259 -2.54 47.50 -36.89
CA ASN A 259 -3.86 47.64 -37.48
C ASN A 259 -4.33 46.31 -38.08
N PRO A 260 -5.40 45.72 -37.55
CA PRO A 260 -6.16 46.18 -36.37
C PRO A 260 -5.42 45.97 -35.04
N SER A 261 -5.87 46.61 -33.97
CA SER A 261 -5.34 46.50 -32.64
C SER A 261 -5.80 45.23 -31.90
N SER A 262 -6.89 44.61 -32.39
CA SER A 262 -7.46 43.38 -31.83
C SER A 262 -7.96 42.46 -32.94
N VAL A 263 -8.10 41.20 -32.62
CA VAL A 263 -8.58 40.12 -33.50
C VAL A 263 -9.72 39.35 -32.83
N SER A 264 -10.42 38.57 -33.65
CA SER A 264 -11.40 37.60 -33.16
C SER A 264 -10.98 36.19 -33.60
N LEU A 265 -11.22 35.19 -32.79
CA LEU A 265 -10.98 33.80 -33.13
C LEU A 265 -12.03 32.88 -32.50
N THR A 266 -12.25 31.73 -33.11
CA THR A 266 -13.12 30.70 -32.57
C THR A 266 -12.29 29.74 -31.74
N VAL A 267 -12.68 29.49 -30.48
CA VAL A 267 -12.12 28.49 -29.60
C VAL A 267 -13.02 27.27 -29.50
N VAL A 268 -12.44 26.09 -29.42
CA VAL A 268 -13.12 24.81 -29.27
C VAL A 268 -12.65 24.15 -27.97
N GLY A 269 -13.57 23.78 -27.10
CA GLY A 269 -13.25 23.20 -25.82
C GLY A 269 -14.48 22.71 -25.06
N GLY A 270 -14.33 22.41 -23.80
CA GLY A 270 -15.45 22.00 -22.94
C GLY A 270 -16.44 23.17 -22.73
N ILE A 271 -17.73 22.87 -22.85
CA ILE A 271 -18.79 23.90 -22.87
C ILE A 271 -18.73 24.84 -21.65
N ASN A 272 -18.54 24.33 -20.47
CA ASN A 272 -18.51 25.13 -19.25
C ASN A 272 -17.20 25.93 -19.13
N TYR A 273 -16.11 25.42 -19.69
CA TYR A 273 -14.82 26.12 -19.72
C TYR A 273 -14.83 27.28 -20.68
N ILE A 274 -15.17 27.04 -21.95
CA ILE A 274 -15.19 28.09 -22.96
C ILE A 274 -16.25 29.15 -22.70
N ALA A 275 -17.32 28.82 -21.97
CA ALA A 275 -18.32 29.80 -21.57
C ALA A 275 -17.75 30.92 -20.68
N LYS A 276 -16.71 30.61 -19.90
CA LYS A 276 -16.09 31.56 -18.95
C LYS A 276 -14.86 32.27 -19.48
N ILE A 277 -14.25 31.74 -20.55
CA ILE A 277 -13.01 32.31 -21.11
C ILE A 277 -13.22 33.75 -21.61
N GLN A 278 -12.25 34.58 -21.36
CA GLN A 278 -12.24 36.00 -21.76
C GLN A 278 -11.14 36.28 -22.79
N SER A 279 -11.22 37.41 -23.45
CA SER A 279 -10.19 37.85 -24.41
C SER A 279 -8.81 38.06 -23.79
N SER A 280 -8.73 38.31 -22.47
CA SER A 280 -7.49 38.41 -21.70
C SER A 280 -6.76 37.09 -21.50
N ASP A 281 -7.46 35.95 -21.59
CA ASP A 281 -6.90 34.63 -21.37
C ASP A 281 -6.18 34.07 -22.60
N ILE A 282 -6.34 34.77 -23.75
CA ILE A 282 -5.74 34.41 -25.03
C ILE A 282 -4.65 35.41 -25.34
N ILE A 283 -3.45 34.93 -25.62
CA ILE A 283 -2.33 35.78 -25.99
C ILE A 283 -2.14 35.74 -27.51
N VAL A 284 -2.36 36.88 -28.15
CA VAL A 284 -2.07 37.08 -29.57
C VAL A 284 -0.91 38.07 -29.70
N SER A 285 0.21 37.61 -30.25
CA SER A 285 1.44 38.39 -30.25
C SER A 285 2.20 38.34 -31.57
N ILE A 286 2.87 39.43 -31.90
CA ILE A 286 3.85 39.51 -32.96
C ILE A 286 5.21 39.83 -32.33
N ASP A 287 6.21 39.02 -32.61
CA ASP A 287 7.57 39.27 -32.18
C ASP A 287 8.24 40.19 -33.18
N PHE A 288 8.45 41.43 -32.75
CA PHE A 288 9.00 42.48 -33.65
C PHE A 288 10.41 42.11 -34.11
N THR A 289 11.26 41.67 -33.23
CA THR A 289 12.68 41.41 -33.57
C THR A 289 12.84 40.26 -34.57
N SER A 290 12.03 39.21 -34.46
CA SER A 290 12.14 38.04 -35.33
C SER A 290 11.31 38.09 -36.60
N GLN A 291 10.20 38.82 -36.59
CA GLN A 291 9.22 38.81 -37.70
C GLN A 291 9.22 40.05 -38.55
N TRP A 292 9.62 41.19 -37.98
CA TRP A 292 9.52 42.48 -38.70
C TRP A 292 10.57 42.63 -39.80
N SER A 293 10.14 43.14 -40.93
CA SER A 293 11.02 43.53 -42.05
C SER A 293 10.43 44.77 -42.73
N PRO A 294 11.26 45.76 -43.17
CA PRO A 294 10.80 46.95 -43.87
C PRO A 294 10.03 46.71 -45.18
N LYS A 295 10.23 45.51 -45.77
CA LYS A 295 9.59 45.12 -47.04
C LYS A 295 8.30 44.32 -46.83
N LYS A 296 7.96 43.98 -45.60
CA LYS A 296 6.79 43.14 -45.26
C LYS A 296 5.72 44.00 -44.63
N GLN A 297 4.53 44.00 -45.23
CA GLN A 297 3.40 44.81 -44.78
C GLN A 297 2.47 44.07 -43.83
N PHE A 298 2.30 42.75 -44.05
CA PHE A 298 1.36 41.93 -43.30
C PHE A 298 2.06 40.85 -42.47
N TYR A 299 1.62 40.69 -41.22
CA TYR A 299 2.19 39.80 -40.25
C TYR A 299 1.12 38.88 -39.68
N GLU A 300 1.41 37.58 -39.64
CA GLU A 300 0.61 36.57 -38.95
C GLU A 300 1.01 36.54 -37.47
N PRO A 301 0.07 36.76 -36.54
CA PRO A 301 0.40 36.73 -35.12
C PRO A 301 0.56 35.30 -34.64
N ASN A 302 1.39 35.13 -33.60
CA ASN A 302 1.46 33.91 -32.82
C ASN A 302 0.33 33.91 -31.78
N ILE A 303 -0.38 32.76 -31.63
CA ILE A 303 -1.53 32.60 -30.75
C ILE A 303 -1.19 31.54 -29.70
N ILE A 304 -1.35 31.93 -28.45
CA ILE A 304 -1.23 31.04 -27.32
C ILE A 304 -2.58 31.00 -26.59
N VAL A 305 -3.15 29.84 -26.48
CA VAL A 305 -4.40 29.58 -25.77
C VAL A 305 -4.14 28.74 -24.53
N PRO A 306 -5.00 28.79 -23.51
CA PRO A 306 -4.94 27.85 -22.35
C PRO A 306 -4.97 26.42 -22.77
N GLU A 307 -4.39 25.52 -21.91
CA GLU A 307 -4.26 24.05 -22.16
C GLU A 307 -5.62 23.35 -22.30
N GLU A 308 -6.67 23.89 -21.71
CA GLU A 308 -8.03 23.37 -21.76
C GLU A 308 -8.75 23.66 -23.08
N ILE A 309 -8.16 24.48 -23.93
CA ILE A 309 -8.61 24.73 -25.31
C ILE A 309 -8.00 23.66 -26.21
N VAL A 310 -8.84 22.83 -26.77
CA VAL A 310 -8.40 21.75 -27.69
C VAL A 310 -7.90 22.27 -29.01
N LYS A 311 -8.58 23.32 -29.53
CA LYS A 311 -8.30 23.88 -30.84
C LYS A 311 -8.82 25.32 -30.91
N TRP A 312 -8.11 26.15 -31.66
CA TRP A 312 -8.62 27.42 -32.14
C TRP A 312 -8.69 27.43 -33.69
N LYS A 313 -9.58 28.25 -34.28
CA LYS A 313 -9.76 28.41 -35.72
C LYS A 313 -10.32 29.77 -36.04
N ASP A 314 -10.43 30.09 -37.34
CA ASP A 314 -11.13 31.27 -37.90
C ASP A 314 -10.61 32.60 -37.35
N LEU A 315 -9.26 32.75 -37.27
CA LEU A 315 -8.66 34.04 -36.90
C LEU A 315 -9.05 35.15 -37.88
N THR A 316 -9.66 36.20 -37.36
CA THR A 316 -10.16 37.32 -38.18
C THR A 316 -9.83 38.66 -37.53
N PRO A 317 -9.13 39.56 -38.23
CA PRO A 317 -8.39 39.30 -39.46
C PRO A 317 -7.15 38.43 -39.21
N ARG A 318 -6.76 37.68 -40.24
CA ARG A 318 -5.61 36.77 -40.14
C ARG A 318 -4.27 37.54 -40.18
N ASN A 319 -4.24 38.65 -40.91
CA ASN A 319 -3.05 39.44 -41.10
C ASN A 319 -3.18 40.79 -40.37
N ILE A 320 -2.09 41.19 -39.74
CA ILE A 320 -1.96 42.46 -39.00
C ILE A 320 -0.94 43.33 -39.74
N GLU A 321 -1.30 44.57 -40.01
CA GLU A 321 -0.40 45.55 -40.54
C GLU A 321 0.37 46.24 -39.42
N LEU A 322 1.68 46.44 -39.59
CA LEU A 322 2.51 47.20 -38.66
C LEU A 322 3.03 48.48 -39.29
N ALA A 323 2.69 49.59 -38.67
CA ALA A 323 3.27 50.93 -39.03
C ALA A 323 4.34 51.24 -37.95
N VAL A 324 5.58 51.46 -38.39
CA VAL A 324 6.73 51.72 -37.51
C VAL A 324 7.20 53.17 -37.74
N ALA A 325 7.27 53.92 -36.65
CA ALA A 325 7.81 55.30 -36.66
C ALA A 325 8.93 55.43 -35.61
N LYS A 326 9.85 56.35 -35.80
CA LYS A 326 10.79 56.71 -34.74
C LYS A 326 10.05 57.49 -33.66
N GLU A 327 10.39 57.27 -32.43
CA GLU A 327 9.89 58.05 -31.30
C GLU A 327 10.45 59.51 -31.53
N SER A 328 9.56 60.47 -31.67
CA SER A 328 9.98 61.86 -31.65
C SER A 328 10.13 62.36 -30.26
N ASP A 329 11.32 62.85 -29.91
CA ASP A 329 11.63 63.52 -28.66
C ASP A 329 10.63 64.59 -28.28
#